data_c15f39eb3551a371623fffc9090195b5
#
_entry.id   c15f39eb3551a371623fffc9090195b5
#
_cell.length_a   1.000
_cell.length_b   1.000
_cell.length_c   1.000
_cell.angle_alpha   90.00
_cell.angle_beta   90.00
_cell.angle_gamma   90.00
#
_symmetry.space_group_name_H-M   'P 1'
#
loop_
_entity.id
_entity.type
_entity.pdbx_description
1 polymer ?
#
loop_
_entity_poly.entity_id
_entity_poly.type
_entity_poly.pdbx_seq_one_letter_code
_entity_poly.pdbx_strand_id
1 'polypeptide(L)'
;MVDAAGEPVACAYQFADVVRDGMVVDYMGACDIARSLKEQLEGRLGCELLQTAVAIPPGTESLDGGVVRNVAESAGFDVVAVFDEPTAANMVMGIENGAVVDIGGGTTGISVLCDGRVVQCVDESTGGTHFSLVLAGAKGVGFDEAEGYKRDSANHAEVLRIVRPTVDKVASIVERSCRGFEVPEVILVGGTAELTGIEGRMEHQLGMPVVKPSRPMFVTPLGIACGCRAKVQGEGR
;
A
#
# COMPACT_ATOMS: atom_id res chain seq x y z
N MET A 1 -9.20 -11.08 0.73
CA MET A 1 -9.65 -12.24 -0.04
C MET A 1 -10.89 -11.87 -0.85
N VAL A 2 -11.00 -12.37 -2.07
CA VAL A 2 -12.16 -12.18 -2.95
C VAL A 2 -12.77 -13.54 -3.31
N ASP A 3 -14.05 -13.54 -3.70
CA ASP A 3 -14.72 -14.71 -4.27
C ASP A 3 -14.42 -14.90 -5.77
N ALA A 4 -15.07 -15.87 -6.40
CA ALA A 4 -14.92 -16.16 -7.82
C ALA A 4 -15.41 -15.00 -8.74
N ALA A 5 -16.27 -14.12 -8.25
CA ALA A 5 -16.72 -12.92 -8.97
C ALA A 5 -15.78 -11.73 -8.80
N GLY A 6 -14.83 -11.82 -7.85
CA GLY A 6 -13.91 -10.72 -7.50
C GLY A 6 -14.42 -9.82 -6.38
N GLU A 7 -15.55 -10.20 -5.75
CA GLU A 7 -16.10 -9.43 -4.64
C GLU A 7 -15.35 -9.70 -3.33
N PRO A 8 -15.05 -8.68 -2.52
CA PRO A 8 -14.35 -8.85 -1.27
C PRO A 8 -15.22 -9.57 -0.24
N VAL A 9 -14.73 -10.68 0.31
CA VAL A 9 -15.47 -11.53 1.27
C VAL A 9 -14.87 -11.55 2.68
N ALA A 10 -13.55 -11.40 2.80
CA ALA A 10 -12.88 -11.34 4.10
C ALA A 10 -11.55 -10.60 4.02
N CYS A 11 -11.16 -10.00 5.14
CA CYS A 11 -9.86 -9.38 5.33
C CYS A 11 -9.33 -9.69 6.74
N ALA A 12 -8.02 -9.90 6.84
CA ALA A 12 -7.28 -9.93 8.09
C ALA A 12 -6.00 -9.11 7.91
N TYR A 13 -5.57 -8.42 8.95
CA TYR A 13 -4.34 -7.63 8.94
C TYR A 13 -3.74 -7.55 10.35
N GLN A 14 -2.45 -7.33 10.40
CA GLN A 14 -1.71 -7.12 11.64
C GLN A 14 -0.63 -6.07 11.43
N PHE A 15 -0.54 -5.10 12.34
CA PHE A 15 0.59 -4.18 12.36
C PHE A 15 1.79 -4.84 13.02
N ALA A 16 2.95 -4.75 12.40
CA ALA A 16 4.18 -5.36 12.89
C ALA A 16 5.42 -4.66 12.29
N ASP A 17 6.55 -4.78 12.97
CA ASP A 17 7.85 -4.21 12.56
C ASP A 17 8.73 -5.24 11.84
N VAL A 18 8.11 -6.23 11.19
CA VAL A 18 8.82 -7.28 10.44
C VAL A 18 9.27 -6.85 9.05
N VAL A 19 8.74 -5.71 8.57
CA VAL A 19 9.10 -5.08 7.30
C VAL A 19 9.49 -3.63 7.56
N ARG A 20 10.63 -3.19 7.01
CA ARG A 20 11.09 -1.78 7.03
C ARG A 20 11.53 -1.35 5.65
N ASP A 21 11.08 -0.18 5.22
CA ASP A 21 11.42 0.41 3.91
C ASP A 21 11.23 -0.60 2.75
N GLY A 22 10.13 -1.37 2.80
CA GLY A 22 9.80 -2.38 1.80
C GLY A 22 10.54 -3.72 1.95
N MET A 23 11.51 -3.85 2.85
CA MET A 23 12.31 -5.07 3.04
C MET A 23 11.86 -5.86 4.27
N VAL A 24 11.83 -7.19 4.17
CA VAL A 24 11.60 -8.08 5.32
C VAL A 24 12.86 -8.12 6.18
N VAL A 25 12.77 -7.57 7.40
CA VAL A 25 13.88 -7.50 8.36
C VAL A 25 13.78 -8.57 9.46
N ASP A 26 12.61 -9.12 9.69
CA ASP A 26 12.38 -10.29 10.54
C ASP A 26 11.59 -11.35 9.75
N TYR A 27 12.34 -12.25 9.10
CA TYR A 27 11.75 -13.29 8.26
C TYR A 27 10.87 -14.26 9.04
N MET A 28 11.31 -14.70 10.22
CA MET A 28 10.54 -15.66 11.03
C MET A 28 9.25 -15.03 11.56
N GLY A 29 9.33 -13.80 12.07
CA GLY A 29 8.15 -13.04 12.48
C GLY A 29 7.17 -12.82 11.34
N ALA A 30 7.64 -12.51 10.13
CA ALA A 30 6.80 -12.37 8.94
C ALA A 30 6.09 -13.68 8.57
N CYS A 31 6.80 -14.83 8.63
CA CYS A 31 6.22 -16.15 8.39
C CYS A 31 5.13 -16.51 9.41
N ASP A 32 5.37 -16.23 10.69
CA ASP A 32 4.41 -16.50 11.76
C ASP A 32 3.14 -15.65 11.63
N ILE A 33 3.31 -14.37 11.27
CA ILE A 33 2.18 -13.47 10.97
C ILE A 33 1.40 -13.95 9.76
N ALA A 34 2.06 -14.30 8.65
CA ALA A 34 1.39 -14.79 7.44
C ALA A 34 0.55 -16.05 7.73
N ARG A 35 1.11 -17.00 8.51
CA ARG A 35 0.40 -18.21 8.96
C ARG A 35 -0.80 -17.88 9.81
N SER A 36 -0.63 -17.01 10.81
CA SER A 36 -1.72 -16.60 11.70
C SER A 36 -2.87 -15.90 10.94
N LEU A 37 -2.55 -15.02 9.98
CA LEU A 37 -3.56 -14.35 9.15
C LEU A 37 -4.31 -15.34 8.24
N LYS A 38 -3.60 -16.34 7.68
CA LYS A 38 -4.21 -17.42 6.91
C LYS A 38 -5.20 -18.20 7.76
N GLU A 39 -4.77 -18.70 8.93
CA GLU A 39 -5.60 -19.46 9.87
C GLU A 39 -6.84 -18.68 10.31
N GLN A 40 -6.71 -17.37 10.58
CA GLN A 40 -7.84 -16.51 10.91
C GLN A 40 -8.87 -16.42 9.76
N LEU A 41 -8.41 -16.31 8.52
CA LEU A 41 -9.29 -16.24 7.35
C LEU A 41 -9.97 -17.59 7.10
N GLU A 42 -9.23 -18.69 7.14
CA GLU A 42 -9.75 -20.05 6.98
C GLU A 42 -10.79 -20.38 8.04
N GLY A 43 -10.51 -20.01 9.30
CA GLY A 43 -11.47 -20.20 10.40
C GLY A 43 -12.77 -19.41 10.24
N ARG A 44 -12.71 -18.19 9.64
CA ARG A 44 -13.91 -17.39 9.35
C ARG A 44 -14.72 -17.92 8.18
N LEU A 45 -14.04 -18.49 7.18
CA LEU A 45 -14.65 -18.88 5.91
C LEU A 45 -15.05 -20.35 5.87
N GLY A 46 -14.47 -21.17 6.76
CA GLY A 46 -14.70 -22.62 6.80
C GLY A 46 -14.13 -23.36 5.58
N CYS A 47 -13.13 -22.79 4.91
CA CYS A 47 -12.46 -23.41 3.77
C CYS A 47 -10.96 -23.15 3.79
N GLU A 48 -10.18 -24.03 3.19
CA GLU A 48 -8.74 -23.88 3.00
C GLU A 48 -8.42 -22.85 1.92
N LEU A 49 -7.42 -21.99 2.16
CA LEU A 49 -6.89 -21.01 1.22
C LEU A 49 -5.58 -21.54 0.62
N LEU A 50 -5.62 -21.93 -0.64
CA LEU A 50 -4.48 -22.58 -1.31
C LEU A 50 -3.62 -21.60 -2.09
N GLN A 51 -4.24 -20.65 -2.80
CA GLN A 51 -3.54 -19.76 -3.73
C GLN A 51 -3.54 -18.32 -3.25
N THR A 52 -2.44 -17.62 -3.52
CA THR A 52 -2.31 -16.20 -3.23
C THR A 52 -1.46 -15.51 -4.29
N ALA A 53 -1.52 -14.18 -4.30
CA ALA A 53 -0.51 -13.33 -4.88
C ALA A 53 0.08 -12.45 -3.79
N VAL A 54 1.22 -11.85 -4.05
CA VAL A 54 1.90 -10.91 -3.16
C VAL A 54 2.21 -9.62 -3.91
N ALA A 55 2.45 -8.54 -3.17
CA ALA A 55 2.96 -7.31 -3.74
C ALA A 55 4.26 -6.89 -3.05
N ILE A 56 5.06 -6.13 -3.78
CA ILE A 56 6.35 -5.59 -3.39
C ILE A 56 6.44 -4.13 -3.84
N PRO A 57 7.30 -3.32 -3.22
CA PRO A 57 7.60 -1.99 -3.72
C PRO A 57 8.12 -2.03 -5.17
N PRO A 58 7.81 -1.01 -5.98
CA PRO A 58 8.29 -0.94 -7.35
C PRO A 58 9.82 -0.98 -7.46
N GLY A 59 10.33 -1.73 -8.45
CA GLY A 59 11.77 -1.82 -8.73
C GLY A 59 12.55 -2.75 -7.81
N THR A 60 11.88 -3.48 -6.92
CA THR A 60 12.54 -4.42 -5.98
C THR A 60 12.40 -5.90 -6.40
N GLU A 61 11.85 -6.18 -7.59
CA GLU A 61 11.47 -7.53 -8.05
C GLU A 61 12.61 -8.56 -7.97
N SER A 62 13.84 -8.13 -8.20
CA SER A 62 14.99 -9.05 -8.25
C SER A 62 15.52 -9.48 -6.89
N LEU A 63 15.26 -8.72 -5.83
CA LEU A 63 15.79 -8.95 -4.48
C LEU A 63 14.69 -9.35 -3.51
N ASP A 64 13.64 -8.55 -3.40
CA ASP A 64 12.63 -8.69 -2.35
C ASP A 64 11.43 -9.55 -2.78
N GLY A 65 11.16 -9.65 -4.08
CA GLY A 65 10.07 -10.49 -4.60
C GLY A 65 10.21 -11.96 -4.21
N GLY A 66 11.44 -12.48 -4.13
CA GLY A 66 11.73 -13.84 -3.66
C GLY A 66 11.45 -14.01 -2.18
N VAL A 67 11.83 -13.03 -1.34
CA VAL A 67 11.64 -13.11 0.11
C VAL A 67 10.16 -13.04 0.49
N VAL A 68 9.39 -12.11 -0.07
CA VAL A 68 7.96 -11.97 0.20
C VAL A 68 7.18 -13.19 -0.31
N ARG A 69 7.54 -13.72 -1.49
CA ARG A 69 7.02 -15.01 -1.99
C ARG A 69 7.25 -16.12 -0.97
N ASN A 70 8.50 -16.32 -0.52
CA ASN A 70 8.87 -17.36 0.42
C ASN A 70 8.13 -17.24 1.77
N VAL A 71 7.85 -16.02 2.24
CA VAL A 71 7.02 -15.78 3.44
C VAL A 71 5.61 -16.35 3.22
N ALA A 72 4.97 -16.06 2.10
CA ALA A 72 3.64 -16.57 1.79
C ALA A 72 3.65 -18.10 1.59
N GLU A 73 4.65 -18.64 0.91
CA GLU A 73 4.82 -20.10 0.72
C GLU A 73 5.05 -20.83 2.05
N SER A 74 5.76 -20.21 3.01
CA SER A 74 5.95 -20.77 4.35
C SER A 74 4.65 -20.92 5.15
N ALA A 75 3.64 -20.12 4.82
CA ALA A 75 2.30 -20.23 5.35
C ALA A 75 1.43 -21.27 4.62
N GLY A 76 1.98 -21.99 3.64
CA GLY A 76 1.30 -23.02 2.86
C GLY A 76 0.46 -22.48 1.72
N PHE A 77 0.80 -21.32 1.17
CA PHE A 77 0.20 -20.81 -0.06
C PHE A 77 1.01 -21.23 -1.30
N ASP A 78 0.30 -21.44 -2.41
CA ASP A 78 0.86 -21.41 -3.76
C ASP A 78 0.80 -19.97 -4.27
N VAL A 79 1.96 -19.33 -4.48
CA VAL A 79 2.05 -17.93 -4.91
C VAL A 79 2.01 -17.87 -6.44
N VAL A 80 0.87 -17.52 -7.00
CA VAL A 80 0.60 -17.49 -8.44
C VAL A 80 1.10 -16.24 -9.16
N ALA A 81 1.33 -15.14 -8.42
CA ALA A 81 1.85 -13.89 -8.98
C ALA A 81 2.54 -13.01 -7.92
N VAL A 82 3.44 -12.14 -8.40
CA VAL A 82 4.01 -11.03 -7.64
C VAL A 82 3.70 -9.76 -8.43
N PHE A 83 3.14 -8.75 -7.78
CA PHE A 83 2.80 -7.45 -8.36
C PHE A 83 3.63 -6.35 -7.70
N ASP A 84 3.80 -5.21 -8.36
CA ASP A 84 4.13 -3.98 -7.65
C ASP A 84 2.86 -3.39 -7.01
N GLU A 85 3.03 -2.71 -5.87
CA GLU A 85 1.92 -2.21 -5.07
C GLU A 85 0.99 -1.26 -5.84
N PRO A 86 1.49 -0.23 -6.57
CA PRO A 86 0.61 0.66 -7.33
C PRO A 86 -0.12 -0.04 -8.49
N THR A 87 0.52 -1.00 -9.17
CA THR A 87 -0.15 -1.81 -10.20
C THR A 87 -1.27 -2.64 -9.59
N ALA A 88 -1.04 -3.27 -8.43
CA ALA A 88 -2.09 -3.97 -7.71
C ALA A 88 -3.23 -3.02 -7.34
N ALA A 89 -2.93 -1.84 -6.81
CA ALA A 89 -3.95 -0.84 -6.48
C ALA A 89 -4.77 -0.44 -7.72
N ASN A 90 -4.13 -0.29 -8.88
CA ASN A 90 -4.82 0.07 -10.12
C ASN A 90 -5.74 -1.03 -10.67
N MET A 91 -5.55 -2.30 -10.30
CA MET A 91 -6.52 -3.35 -10.63
C MET A 91 -7.89 -3.11 -10.00
N VAL A 92 -7.97 -2.30 -8.94
CA VAL A 92 -9.23 -1.87 -8.30
C VAL A 92 -9.67 -0.51 -8.80
N MET A 93 -8.73 0.43 -8.95
CA MET A 93 -9.04 1.82 -9.30
C MET A 93 -9.35 2.00 -10.79
N GLY A 94 -8.73 1.18 -11.66
CA GLY A 94 -9.06 1.10 -13.09
C GLY A 94 -8.79 2.37 -13.88
N ILE A 95 -7.83 3.20 -13.46
CA ILE A 95 -7.48 4.40 -14.25
C ILE A 95 -6.61 4.01 -15.44
N GLU A 96 -6.85 4.66 -16.57
CA GLU A 96 -6.03 4.54 -17.79
C GLU A 96 -4.95 5.63 -17.87
N ASN A 97 -5.27 6.83 -17.40
CA ASN A 97 -4.37 7.98 -17.39
C ASN A 97 -4.38 8.63 -16.00
N GLY A 98 -3.19 8.87 -15.44
CA GLY A 98 -3.07 9.42 -14.10
C GLY A 98 -1.87 8.85 -13.33
N ALA A 99 -1.85 9.06 -12.02
CA ALA A 99 -0.87 8.46 -11.14
C ALA A 99 -1.54 7.73 -9.98
N VAL A 100 -1.05 6.55 -9.65
CA VAL A 100 -1.39 5.85 -8.39
C VAL A 100 -0.25 6.06 -7.42
N VAL A 101 -0.56 6.56 -6.23
CA VAL A 101 0.38 6.85 -5.15
C VAL A 101 -0.02 6.05 -3.93
N ASP A 102 0.77 5.04 -3.60
CA ASP A 102 0.58 4.20 -2.40
C ASP A 102 1.52 4.70 -1.29
N ILE A 103 0.95 5.36 -0.27
CA ILE A 103 1.72 5.78 0.90
C ILE A 103 1.59 4.70 1.97
N GLY A 104 2.55 3.80 1.97
CA GLY A 104 2.67 2.72 2.95
C GLY A 104 3.22 3.17 4.30
N GLY A 105 3.68 2.22 5.09
CA GLY A 105 4.36 2.47 6.36
C GLY A 105 5.78 2.99 6.18
N GLY A 106 6.60 2.32 5.37
CA GLY A 106 8.01 2.66 5.12
C GLY A 106 8.21 3.54 3.89
N THR A 107 7.55 3.23 2.79
CA THR A 107 7.79 3.81 1.47
C THR A 107 6.55 4.48 0.88
N THR A 108 6.77 5.23 -0.19
CA THR A 108 5.73 5.73 -1.09
C THR A 108 6.03 5.21 -2.49
N GLY A 109 5.20 4.28 -2.96
CA GLY A 109 5.21 3.78 -4.33
C GLY A 109 4.39 4.69 -5.24
N ILE A 110 4.92 4.98 -6.44
CA ILE A 110 4.27 5.86 -7.42
C ILE A 110 4.33 5.17 -8.78
N SER A 111 3.16 4.96 -9.41
CA SER A 111 3.07 4.55 -10.80
C SER A 111 2.32 5.58 -11.61
N VAL A 112 2.93 6.02 -12.72
CA VAL A 112 2.28 6.88 -13.72
C VAL A 112 1.77 6.01 -14.85
N LEU A 113 0.50 6.20 -15.21
CA LEU A 113 -0.19 5.46 -16.26
C LEU A 113 -0.52 6.38 -17.44
N CYS A 114 -0.27 5.87 -18.64
CA CYS A 114 -0.71 6.48 -19.90
C CYS A 114 -1.30 5.38 -20.77
N ASP A 115 -2.54 5.57 -21.26
CA ASP A 115 -3.29 4.61 -22.08
C ASP A 115 -3.32 3.20 -21.45
N GLY A 116 -3.58 3.12 -20.16
CA GLY A 116 -3.65 1.89 -19.38
C GLY A 116 -2.32 1.18 -19.16
N ARG A 117 -1.18 1.81 -19.50
CA ARG A 117 0.16 1.25 -19.32
C ARG A 117 0.94 2.04 -18.29
N VAL A 118 1.65 1.34 -17.42
CA VAL A 118 2.62 1.95 -16.51
C VAL A 118 3.82 2.44 -17.34
N VAL A 119 4.04 3.75 -17.36
CA VAL A 119 5.13 4.41 -18.09
C VAL A 119 6.25 4.88 -17.17
N GLN A 120 5.96 5.02 -15.88
CA GLN A 120 6.91 5.38 -14.83
C GLN A 120 6.53 4.64 -13.56
N CYS A 121 7.53 4.09 -12.87
CA CYS A 121 7.36 3.46 -11.56
C CYS A 121 8.52 3.88 -10.66
N VAL A 122 8.22 4.36 -9.45
CA VAL A 122 9.21 4.87 -8.49
C VAL A 122 8.81 4.41 -7.11
N ASP A 123 9.79 4.03 -6.29
CA ASP A 123 9.63 3.86 -4.85
C ASP A 123 10.56 4.81 -4.10
N GLU A 124 10.01 5.47 -3.09
CA GLU A 124 10.75 6.43 -2.26
C GLU A 124 10.60 6.07 -0.79
N SER A 125 11.70 5.97 -0.06
CA SER A 125 11.74 5.70 1.38
C SER A 125 11.19 6.89 2.19
N THR A 126 9.91 7.18 1.98
CA THR A 126 9.17 8.23 2.71
C THR A 126 7.73 7.78 2.90
N GLY A 127 7.42 7.15 4.02
CA GLY A 127 6.09 6.64 4.35
C GLY A 127 5.63 7.08 5.73
N GLY A 128 4.65 6.38 6.27
CA GLY A 128 4.01 6.68 7.55
C GLY A 128 4.94 6.71 8.76
N THR A 129 6.03 5.94 8.72
CA THR A 129 7.08 5.96 9.74
C THR A 129 7.71 7.34 9.87
N HIS A 130 7.95 8.04 8.74
CA HIS A 130 8.48 9.40 8.76
C HIS A 130 7.48 10.39 9.39
N PHE A 131 6.17 10.20 9.16
CA PHE A 131 5.14 11.01 9.80
C PHE A 131 5.17 10.81 11.31
N SER A 132 5.29 9.56 11.78
CA SER A 132 5.36 9.24 13.21
C SER A 132 6.62 9.78 13.87
N LEU A 133 7.78 9.74 13.19
CA LEU A 133 9.02 10.33 13.68
C LEU A 133 8.93 11.85 13.84
N VAL A 134 8.35 12.55 12.86
CA VAL A 134 8.11 14.00 12.93
C VAL A 134 7.16 14.33 14.07
N LEU A 135 6.10 13.54 14.23
CA LEU A 135 5.11 13.71 15.29
C LEU A 135 5.73 13.45 16.68
N ALA A 136 6.51 12.38 16.82
CA ALA A 136 7.24 12.05 18.05
C ALA A 136 8.16 13.20 18.49
N GLY A 137 8.95 13.73 17.55
CA GLY A 137 9.83 14.88 17.81
C GLY A 137 9.05 16.14 18.20
N ALA A 138 7.95 16.44 17.53
CA ALA A 138 7.14 17.63 17.80
C ALA A 138 6.39 17.56 19.15
N LYS A 139 5.99 16.35 19.57
CA LYS A 139 5.25 16.15 20.84
C LYS A 139 6.18 15.76 22.00
N GLY A 140 7.44 15.43 21.75
CA GLY A 140 8.39 14.96 22.77
C GLY A 140 8.02 13.59 23.35
N VAL A 141 7.44 12.71 22.55
CA VAL A 141 6.98 11.36 22.95
C VAL A 141 7.75 10.26 22.21
N GLY A 142 7.60 9.00 22.64
CA GLY A 142 8.18 7.86 21.96
C GLY A 142 7.50 7.57 20.61
N PHE A 143 8.19 6.77 19.75
CA PHE A 143 7.68 6.41 18.42
C PHE A 143 6.32 5.70 18.50
N ASP A 144 6.19 4.69 19.36
CA ASP A 144 4.95 3.89 19.47
C ASP A 144 3.77 4.73 19.93
N GLU A 145 4.01 5.68 20.84
CA GLU A 145 2.99 6.61 21.29
C GLU A 145 2.56 7.56 20.16
N ALA A 146 3.54 8.09 19.40
CA ALA A 146 3.26 8.93 18.24
C ALA A 146 2.52 8.16 17.14
N GLU A 147 2.88 6.90 16.89
CA GLU A 147 2.21 6.02 15.93
C GLU A 147 0.76 5.77 16.36
N GLY A 148 0.52 5.43 17.63
CA GLY A 148 -0.82 5.29 18.17
C GLY A 148 -1.64 6.57 18.06
N TYR A 149 -1.03 7.73 18.38
CA TYR A 149 -1.66 9.04 18.25
C TYR A 149 -2.02 9.38 16.80
N LYS A 150 -1.14 9.08 15.85
CA LYS A 150 -1.37 9.29 14.41
C LYS A 150 -2.56 8.46 13.88
N ARG A 151 -2.74 7.24 14.37
CA ARG A 151 -3.82 6.34 13.93
C ARG A 151 -5.19 6.69 14.46
N ASP A 152 -5.27 7.46 15.54
CA ASP A 152 -6.55 7.92 16.10
C ASP A 152 -7.10 9.07 15.26
N SER A 153 -8.21 8.84 14.59
CA SER A 153 -8.87 9.82 13.72
C SER A 153 -9.27 11.10 14.44
N ALA A 154 -9.48 11.06 15.75
CA ALA A 154 -9.76 12.25 16.57
C ALA A 154 -8.59 13.25 16.55
N ASN A 155 -7.37 12.77 16.31
CA ASN A 155 -6.16 13.58 16.30
C ASN A 155 -5.75 14.06 14.90
N HIS A 156 -6.39 13.58 13.83
CA HIS A 156 -5.93 13.78 12.43
C HIS A 156 -5.72 15.25 12.06
N ALA A 157 -6.55 16.16 12.57
CA ALA A 157 -6.39 17.60 12.31
C ALA A 157 -5.07 18.15 12.88
N GLU A 158 -4.70 17.75 14.10
CA GLU A 158 -3.43 18.12 14.71
C GLU A 158 -2.25 17.42 14.04
N VAL A 159 -2.39 16.13 13.80
CA VAL A 159 -1.36 15.32 13.09
C VAL A 159 -1.03 15.95 11.75
N LEU A 160 -2.05 16.21 10.91
CA LEU A 160 -1.84 16.81 9.58
C LEU A 160 -1.12 18.15 9.64
N ARG A 161 -1.44 18.98 10.64
CA ARG A 161 -0.76 20.27 10.84
C ARG A 161 0.73 20.08 11.16
N ILE A 162 1.06 19.10 11.99
CA ILE A 162 2.46 18.82 12.41
C ILE A 162 3.25 18.19 11.27
N VAL A 163 2.67 17.19 10.59
CA VAL A 163 3.37 16.44 9.52
C VAL A 163 3.28 17.10 8.15
N ARG A 164 2.68 18.27 8.06
CA ARG A 164 2.52 19.02 6.80
C ARG A 164 3.80 19.08 5.95
N PRO A 165 4.99 19.38 6.51
CA PRO A 165 6.22 19.42 5.70
C PRO A 165 6.55 18.07 5.07
N THR A 166 6.22 16.96 5.73
CA THR A 166 6.42 15.61 5.19
C THR A 166 5.42 15.31 4.08
N VAL A 167 4.15 15.73 4.22
CA VAL A 167 3.15 15.61 3.14
C VAL A 167 3.58 16.44 1.93
N ASP A 168 4.08 17.66 2.13
CA ASP A 168 4.58 18.52 1.06
C ASP A 168 5.80 17.88 0.35
N LYS A 169 6.68 17.21 1.11
CA LYS A 169 7.78 16.44 0.53
C LYS A 169 7.26 15.30 -0.35
N VAL A 170 6.29 14.52 0.13
CA VAL A 170 5.67 13.44 -0.66
C VAL A 170 5.05 14.01 -1.94
N ALA A 171 4.28 15.09 -1.84
CA ALA A 171 3.69 15.75 -3.01
C ALA A 171 4.76 16.20 -4.02
N SER A 172 5.89 16.76 -3.55
CA SER A 172 7.00 17.15 -4.44
C SER A 172 7.66 15.95 -5.12
N ILE A 173 7.70 14.79 -4.47
CA ILE A 173 8.17 13.54 -5.07
C ILE A 173 7.20 13.11 -6.18
N VAL A 174 5.88 13.12 -5.91
CA VAL A 174 4.83 12.81 -6.89
C VAL A 174 4.92 13.76 -8.10
N GLU A 175 5.02 15.07 -7.86
CA GLU A 175 5.17 16.07 -8.94
C GLU A 175 6.37 15.76 -9.83
N ARG A 176 7.53 15.44 -9.22
CA ARG A 176 8.74 15.08 -9.96
C ARG A 176 8.56 13.81 -10.80
N SER A 177 7.88 12.80 -10.23
CA SER A 177 7.61 11.53 -10.91
C SER A 177 6.63 11.67 -12.06
N CYS A 178 5.70 12.62 -11.99
CA CYS A 178 4.72 12.91 -13.04
C CYS A 178 5.29 13.81 -14.16
N ARG A 179 6.50 14.36 -13.99
CA ARG A 179 7.06 15.35 -14.92
C ARG A 179 7.29 14.77 -16.32
N GLY A 180 6.71 15.40 -17.32
CA GLY A 180 6.80 14.98 -18.72
C GLY A 180 5.69 14.05 -19.18
N PHE A 181 4.75 13.71 -18.29
CA PHE A 181 3.56 12.94 -18.59
C PHE A 181 2.30 13.80 -18.40
N GLU A 182 1.24 13.46 -19.12
CA GLU A 182 -0.07 14.05 -18.90
C GLU A 182 -0.77 13.25 -17.77
N VAL A 183 -0.86 13.87 -16.59
CA VAL A 183 -1.45 13.26 -15.39
C VAL A 183 -2.66 14.07 -14.98
N PRO A 184 -3.88 13.67 -15.37
CA PRO A 184 -5.09 14.41 -15.07
C PRO A 184 -5.53 14.31 -13.59
N GLU A 185 -5.15 13.23 -12.91
CA GLU A 185 -5.48 13.00 -11.51
C GLU A 185 -4.47 12.09 -10.81
N VAL A 186 -4.45 12.18 -9.49
CA VAL A 186 -3.69 11.30 -8.60
C VAL A 186 -4.65 10.48 -7.75
N ILE A 187 -4.50 9.16 -7.76
CA ILE A 187 -5.21 8.25 -6.87
C ILE A 187 -4.32 7.98 -5.66
N LEU A 188 -4.80 8.35 -4.47
CA LEU A 188 -4.06 8.23 -3.22
C LEU A 188 -4.54 7.03 -2.43
N VAL A 189 -3.67 6.03 -2.24
CA VAL A 189 -3.95 4.78 -1.53
C VAL A 189 -2.90 4.52 -0.44
N GLY A 190 -3.02 3.38 0.25
CA GLY A 190 -2.11 2.97 1.31
C GLY A 190 -2.57 3.35 2.72
N GLY A 191 -1.94 2.75 3.72
CA GLY A 191 -2.33 2.92 5.12
C GLY A 191 -2.14 4.34 5.64
N THR A 192 -1.12 5.05 5.16
CA THR A 192 -0.87 6.45 5.57
C THR A 192 -1.87 7.42 4.95
N ALA A 193 -2.48 7.05 3.81
CA ALA A 193 -3.55 7.83 3.20
C ALA A 193 -4.85 7.86 4.03
N GLU A 194 -4.99 7.01 5.06
CA GLU A 194 -6.10 7.10 6.03
C GLU A 194 -6.10 8.43 6.81
N LEU A 195 -4.98 9.16 6.87
CA LEU A 195 -4.91 10.46 7.51
C LEU A 195 -5.90 11.44 6.84
N THR A 196 -6.89 11.87 7.59
CA THR A 196 -7.96 12.76 7.11
C THR A 196 -7.40 14.09 6.65
N GLY A 197 -7.74 14.49 5.42
CA GLY A 197 -7.33 15.76 4.83
C GLY A 197 -5.97 15.74 4.11
N ILE A 198 -5.26 14.60 4.11
CA ILE A 198 -4.00 14.45 3.40
C ILE A 198 -4.20 14.68 1.90
N GLU A 199 -5.31 14.19 1.33
CA GLU A 199 -5.70 14.38 -0.08
C GLU A 199 -5.81 15.86 -0.45
N GLY A 200 -6.53 16.64 0.35
CA GLY A 200 -6.70 18.07 0.10
C GLY A 200 -5.39 18.86 0.24
N ARG A 201 -4.48 18.42 1.12
CA ARG A 201 -3.14 19.03 1.22
C ARG A 201 -2.29 18.71 -0.02
N MET A 202 -2.31 17.46 -0.47
CA MET A 202 -1.59 17.05 -1.68
C MET A 202 -2.16 17.73 -2.93
N GLU A 203 -3.49 17.79 -3.07
CA GLU A 203 -4.16 18.50 -4.17
C GLU A 203 -3.73 19.97 -4.24
N HIS A 204 -3.71 20.65 -3.10
CA HIS A 204 -3.24 22.04 -3.03
C HIS A 204 -1.79 22.19 -3.48
N GLN A 205 -0.91 21.25 -3.12
CA GLN A 205 0.51 21.30 -3.44
C GLN A 205 0.79 20.94 -4.91
N LEU A 206 0.06 19.94 -5.42
CA LEU A 206 0.24 19.43 -6.79
C LEU A 206 -0.47 20.30 -7.84
N GLY A 207 -1.52 21.03 -7.45
CA GLY A 207 -2.33 21.81 -8.38
C GLY A 207 -3.18 20.96 -9.33
N MET A 208 -3.39 19.68 -9.00
CA MET A 208 -4.22 18.73 -9.76
C MET A 208 -5.08 17.91 -8.81
N PRO A 209 -6.21 17.33 -9.28
CA PRO A 209 -7.10 16.52 -8.46
C PRO A 209 -6.39 15.35 -7.78
N VAL A 210 -6.69 15.17 -6.49
CA VAL A 210 -6.23 14.01 -5.69
C VAL A 210 -7.44 13.27 -5.16
N VAL A 211 -7.69 12.09 -5.72
CA VAL A 211 -8.81 11.23 -5.34
C VAL A 211 -8.35 10.20 -4.31
N LYS A 212 -9.03 10.15 -3.17
CA LYS A 212 -8.79 9.17 -2.13
C LYS A 212 -10.05 8.31 -1.94
N PRO A 213 -9.97 6.99 -2.15
CA PRO A 213 -11.09 6.09 -1.89
C PRO A 213 -11.43 6.07 -0.38
N SER A 214 -12.63 5.60 -0.04
CA SER A 214 -13.14 5.63 1.34
C SER A 214 -12.31 4.77 2.31
N ARG A 215 -11.62 3.76 1.82
CA ARG A 215 -10.75 2.85 2.59
C ARG A 215 -9.42 2.63 1.86
N PRO A 216 -8.55 3.63 1.80
CA PRO A 216 -7.34 3.60 0.99
C PRO A 216 -6.37 2.48 1.42
N MET A 217 -6.33 2.11 2.70
CA MET A 217 -5.49 1.03 3.23
C MET A 217 -5.80 -0.34 2.60
N PHE A 218 -7.03 -0.57 2.14
CA PHE A 218 -7.44 -1.88 1.65
C PHE A 218 -7.47 -1.99 0.12
N VAL A 219 -7.14 -0.93 -0.61
CA VAL A 219 -7.18 -0.92 -2.08
C VAL A 219 -6.11 -1.85 -2.65
N THR A 220 -4.86 -1.69 -2.24
CA THR A 220 -3.74 -2.53 -2.69
C THR A 220 -3.95 -4.01 -2.33
N PRO A 221 -4.30 -4.39 -1.07
CA PRO A 221 -4.63 -5.78 -0.75
C PRO A 221 -5.80 -6.35 -1.56
N LEU A 222 -6.82 -5.55 -1.85
CA LEU A 222 -7.93 -5.98 -2.70
C LEU A 222 -7.46 -6.22 -4.14
N GLY A 223 -6.63 -5.32 -4.68
CA GLY A 223 -6.05 -5.45 -6.01
C GLY A 223 -5.18 -6.71 -6.15
N ILE A 224 -4.35 -7.01 -5.15
CA ILE A 224 -3.57 -8.26 -5.09
C ILE A 224 -4.50 -9.48 -5.18
N ALA A 225 -5.60 -9.48 -4.40
CA ALA A 225 -6.55 -10.59 -4.40
C ALA A 225 -7.29 -10.72 -5.74
N CYS A 226 -7.68 -9.60 -6.36
CA CYS A 226 -8.28 -9.59 -7.70
C CYS A 226 -7.28 -10.10 -8.77
N GLY A 227 -6.03 -9.66 -8.70
CA GLY A 227 -4.97 -10.12 -9.59
C GLY A 227 -4.67 -11.63 -9.43
N CYS A 228 -4.67 -12.13 -8.18
CA CYS A 228 -4.57 -13.56 -7.90
C CYS A 228 -5.70 -14.32 -8.61
N ARG A 229 -6.94 -13.92 -8.40
CA ARG A 229 -8.12 -14.50 -9.05
C ARG A 229 -7.98 -14.55 -10.58
N ALA A 230 -7.63 -13.41 -11.19
CA ALA A 230 -7.47 -13.31 -12.64
C ALA A 230 -6.42 -14.29 -13.18
N LYS A 231 -5.28 -14.46 -12.47
CA LYS A 231 -4.26 -15.44 -12.83
C LYS A 231 -4.75 -16.88 -12.73
N VAL A 232 -5.48 -17.22 -11.66
CA VAL A 232 -6.04 -18.56 -11.44
C VAL A 232 -7.10 -18.91 -12.48
N GLN A 233 -7.93 -17.95 -12.88
CA GLN A 233 -8.98 -18.14 -13.90
C GLN A 233 -8.48 -18.04 -15.33
N GLY A 234 -7.19 -17.70 -15.56
CA GLY A 234 -6.62 -17.53 -16.88
C GLY A 234 -7.09 -16.25 -17.62
N GLU A 235 -7.65 -15.30 -16.90
CA GLU A 235 -8.14 -14.02 -17.44
C GLU A 235 -7.02 -12.98 -17.64
N GLY A 236 -5.81 -13.25 -17.14
CA GLY A 236 -4.65 -12.35 -17.22
C GLY A 236 -3.65 -12.81 -18.28
N ARG A 237 -3.68 -12.20 -19.47
CA ARG A 237 -2.55 -12.21 -20.43
C ARG A 237 -1.84 -10.88 -20.42
#